data_d51ac7237b6239b2d67da225572ea042
#
_entry.id   d51ac7237b6239b2d67da225572ea042
#
_cell.length_a   1.000
_cell.length_b   1.000
_cell.length_c   1.000
_cell.angle_alpha   90.00
_cell.angle_beta   90.00
_cell.angle_gamma   90.00
#
_symmetry.space_group_name_H-M   'P 1'
#
loop_
_entity.id
_entity.type
_entity.pdbx_description
1 polymer ?
#
loop_
_entity_poly.entity_id
_entity_poly.type
_entity_poly.pdbx_seq_one_letter_code
_entity_poly.pdbx_strand_id
1 'polypeptide(L)'
;MPEVDAIRAQLFALQDKEYQIFNSRLMPTLPSETVIGVRVPLLRKLAKQLADTPEAEVFLQELPHFYYEENALHAFLLEPVRDYGTALAETERFLPYVDNWAVCDSFSPKVFAQHKLELLAAIRRWLGSDRTYTVRYGIGMLMRYYLDDAFRPEYLAWAAAVHSEDYYVNMMRAWYFATALAKQSAAALPWLTEKRLDVWTHNKTIQKAVESYRISPEQKQALRALRIRSQKLCEERRV
;
A
#
# COMPACT_ATOMS: atom_id res chain seq x y z
N MET A 1 -1.40 19.20 22.03
CA MET A 1 -0.29 19.25 23.04
C MET A 1 0.83 20.08 22.46
N PRO A 2 1.63 20.84 23.28
CA PRO A 2 2.66 21.76 22.76
C PRO A 2 3.65 21.08 21.80
N GLU A 3 4.03 19.83 22.08
CA GLU A 3 4.97 19.06 21.28
C GLU A 3 4.40 18.76 19.88
N VAL A 4 3.14 18.37 19.81
CA VAL A 4 2.44 18.09 18.54
C VAL A 4 2.26 19.39 17.74
N ASP A 5 1.91 20.48 18.40
CA ASP A 5 1.78 21.80 17.75
C ASP A 5 3.15 22.27 17.22
N ALA A 6 4.25 21.97 17.91
CA ALA A 6 5.60 22.28 17.45
C ALA A 6 5.99 21.45 16.21
N ILE A 7 5.65 20.16 16.15
CA ILE A 7 5.87 19.32 14.96
C ILE A 7 5.00 19.80 13.81
N ARG A 8 3.73 20.12 14.06
CA ARG A 8 2.82 20.67 13.04
C ARG A 8 3.35 22.00 12.47
N ALA A 9 3.87 22.88 13.31
CA ALA A 9 4.51 24.12 12.86
C ALA A 9 5.72 23.87 11.95
N GLN A 10 6.53 22.83 12.24
CA GLN A 10 7.63 22.44 11.37
C GLN A 10 7.13 21.93 10.02
N LEU A 11 6.04 21.14 9.99
CA LEU A 11 5.43 20.68 8.74
C LEU A 11 4.94 21.86 7.90
N PHE A 12 4.25 22.83 8.50
CA PHE A 12 3.81 24.04 7.79
C PHE A 12 4.98 24.91 7.30
N ALA A 13 6.08 24.98 8.03
CA ALA A 13 7.29 25.68 7.58
C ALA A 13 7.93 25.04 6.32
N LEU A 14 7.62 23.77 6.04
CA LEU A 14 8.08 23.02 4.86
C LEU A 14 7.05 23.00 3.73
N GLN A 15 5.92 23.70 3.86
CA GLN A 15 4.83 23.71 2.89
C GLN A 15 5.28 24.21 1.52
N ASP A 16 4.86 23.51 0.48
CA ASP A 16 4.93 23.90 -0.93
C ASP A 16 3.49 23.92 -1.49
N LYS A 17 2.94 25.10 -1.72
CA LYS A 17 1.54 25.25 -2.15
C LYS A 17 1.27 24.68 -3.55
N GLU A 18 2.23 24.75 -4.45
CA GLU A 18 2.07 24.12 -5.79
C GLU A 18 2.02 22.62 -5.66
N TYR A 19 2.91 22.06 -4.82
CA TYR A 19 2.91 20.64 -4.52
C TYR A 19 1.64 20.20 -3.77
N GLN A 20 1.09 21.02 -2.86
CA GLN A 20 -0.19 20.76 -2.20
C GLN A 20 -1.31 20.53 -3.21
N ILE A 21 -1.45 21.44 -4.18
CA ILE A 21 -2.49 21.35 -5.23
C ILE A 21 -2.29 20.09 -6.07
N PHE A 22 -1.06 19.79 -6.45
CA PHE A 22 -0.73 18.58 -7.20
C PHE A 22 -1.03 17.31 -6.40
N ASN A 23 -0.55 17.25 -5.15
CA ASN A 23 -0.64 16.06 -4.30
C ASN A 23 -2.10 15.74 -3.91
N SER A 24 -2.91 16.75 -3.60
CA SER A 24 -4.33 16.58 -3.28
C SER A 24 -5.12 15.92 -4.43
N ARG A 25 -4.76 16.20 -5.69
CA ARG A 25 -5.39 15.56 -6.86
C ARG A 25 -5.08 14.07 -6.98
N LEU A 26 -3.96 13.62 -6.42
CA LEU A 26 -3.56 12.20 -6.41
C LEU A 26 -4.29 11.41 -5.31
N MET A 27 -4.84 12.09 -4.31
CA MET A 27 -5.54 11.50 -3.17
C MET A 27 -6.98 12.06 -3.08
N PRO A 28 -7.84 11.75 -4.05
CA PRO A 28 -9.19 12.36 -4.15
C PRO A 28 -10.13 11.94 -3.00
N THR A 29 -9.73 10.98 -2.18
CA THR A 29 -10.46 10.56 -0.97
C THR A 29 -10.20 11.45 0.22
N LEU A 30 -9.14 12.27 0.18
CA LEU A 30 -8.81 13.21 1.26
C LEU A 30 -9.38 14.61 0.97
N PRO A 31 -9.97 15.29 1.97
CA PRO A 31 -10.28 16.70 1.86
C PRO A 31 -9.01 17.51 1.61
N SER A 32 -9.05 18.47 0.69
CA SER A 32 -7.85 19.24 0.31
C SER A 32 -7.23 20.04 1.45
N GLU A 33 -8.05 20.46 2.42
CA GLU A 33 -7.64 21.15 3.63
C GLU A 33 -6.81 20.30 4.60
N THR A 34 -6.87 18.97 4.45
CA THR A 34 -6.06 18.05 5.27
C THR A 34 -4.69 17.77 4.67
N VAL A 35 -4.34 18.39 3.53
CA VAL A 35 -3.05 18.25 2.86
C VAL A 35 -2.25 19.55 3.03
N ILE A 36 -1.11 19.49 3.71
CA ILE A 36 -0.22 20.65 3.90
C ILE A 36 0.58 20.92 2.61
N GLY A 37 1.07 19.87 1.95
CA GLY A 37 1.89 19.97 0.74
C GLY A 37 3.39 19.89 1.04
N VAL A 38 3.80 18.97 1.91
CA VAL A 38 5.23 18.72 2.19
C VAL A 38 5.75 17.59 1.33
N ARG A 39 6.85 17.80 0.61
CA ARG A 39 7.45 16.77 -0.25
C ARG A 39 8.02 15.60 0.58
N VAL A 40 7.81 14.37 0.13
CA VAL A 40 8.23 13.15 0.83
C VAL A 40 9.70 13.15 1.27
N PRO A 41 10.69 13.61 0.49
CA PRO A 41 12.08 13.69 0.96
C PRO A 41 12.26 14.58 2.19
N LEU A 42 11.49 15.66 2.31
CA LEU A 42 11.53 16.56 3.46
C LEU A 42 10.86 15.93 4.70
N LEU A 43 9.74 15.22 4.50
CA LEU A 43 9.10 14.42 5.56
C LEU A 43 10.04 13.35 6.11
N ARG A 44 10.73 12.61 5.24
CA ARG A 44 11.72 11.61 5.67
C ARG A 44 12.93 12.23 6.38
N LYS A 45 13.37 13.42 5.96
CA LYS A 45 14.41 14.18 6.67
C LYS A 45 13.94 14.59 8.06
N LEU A 46 12.72 15.11 8.18
CA LEU A 46 12.12 15.50 9.45
C LEU A 46 11.95 14.28 10.37
N ALA A 47 11.42 13.17 9.87
CA ALA A 47 11.30 11.92 10.62
C ALA A 47 12.65 11.47 11.19
N LYS A 48 13.75 11.57 10.41
CA LYS A 48 15.09 11.24 10.86
C LYS A 48 15.60 12.20 11.95
N GLN A 49 15.23 13.46 11.91
CA GLN A 49 15.61 14.45 12.93
C GLN A 49 14.87 14.24 14.25
N LEU A 50 13.60 13.81 14.16
CA LEU A 50 12.73 13.57 15.32
C LEU A 50 12.88 12.15 15.90
N ALA A 51 13.53 11.23 15.19
CA ALA A 51 13.71 9.87 15.67
C ALA A 51 14.37 9.86 17.06
N ASP A 52 13.81 9.07 17.98
CA ASP A 52 14.27 8.90 19.36
C ASP A 52 14.19 10.19 20.22
N THR A 53 13.38 11.18 19.83
CA THR A 53 13.13 12.38 20.65
C THR A 53 11.85 12.25 21.48
N PRO A 54 11.78 12.88 22.68
CA PRO A 54 10.56 12.88 23.48
C PRO A 54 9.34 13.46 22.75
N GLU A 55 9.54 14.46 21.88
CA GLU A 55 8.49 15.07 21.09
C GLU A 55 7.89 14.06 20.09
N ALA A 56 8.72 13.20 19.49
CA ALA A 56 8.24 12.14 18.59
C ALA A 56 7.45 11.07 19.35
N GLU A 57 7.86 10.72 20.58
CA GLU A 57 7.10 9.78 21.42
C GLU A 57 5.70 10.30 21.71
N VAL A 58 5.58 11.58 22.11
CA VAL A 58 4.29 12.24 22.36
C VAL A 58 3.47 12.29 21.08
N PHE A 59 4.08 12.68 19.95
CA PHE A 59 3.42 12.74 18.64
C PHE A 59 2.86 11.39 18.21
N LEU A 60 3.63 10.31 18.37
CA LEU A 60 3.18 8.95 18.05
C LEU A 60 1.99 8.49 18.91
N GLN A 61 1.83 9.01 20.13
CA GLN A 61 0.68 8.67 20.97
C GLN A 61 -0.61 9.42 20.56
N GLU A 62 -0.51 10.54 19.84
CA GLU A 62 -1.65 11.34 19.42
C GLU A 62 -2.27 10.82 18.11
N LEU A 63 -3.28 9.99 18.23
CA LEU A 63 -4.08 9.48 17.11
C LEU A 63 -5.57 9.78 17.36
N PRO A 64 -6.33 10.12 16.32
CA PRO A 64 -5.95 10.28 14.90
C PRO A 64 -5.20 11.59 14.62
N HIS A 65 -4.33 11.58 13.62
CA HIS A 65 -3.77 12.81 13.06
C HIS A 65 -4.75 13.49 12.11
N PHE A 66 -4.70 14.81 12.02
CA PHE A 66 -5.58 15.57 11.13
C PHE A 66 -5.01 15.71 9.71
N TYR A 67 -3.69 15.94 9.59
CA TYR A 67 -3.07 16.19 8.30
C TYR A 67 -2.46 14.89 7.69
N TYR A 68 -2.54 14.81 6.36
CA TYR A 68 -1.87 13.75 5.58
C TYR A 68 -0.39 13.62 5.94
N GLU A 69 0.30 14.77 6.06
CA GLU A 69 1.72 14.79 6.36
C GLU A 69 2.04 14.37 7.79
N GLU A 70 1.13 14.56 8.73
CA GLU A 70 1.26 14.00 10.08
C GLU A 70 1.17 12.47 10.03
N ASN A 71 0.20 11.92 9.28
CA ASN A 71 0.10 10.47 9.06
C ASN A 71 1.35 9.92 8.35
N ALA A 72 1.87 10.61 7.34
CA ALA A 72 3.09 10.20 6.65
C ALA A 72 4.33 10.28 7.56
N LEU A 73 4.44 11.32 8.38
CA LEU A 73 5.50 11.45 9.38
C LEU A 73 5.45 10.33 10.42
N HIS A 74 4.26 10.02 10.95
CA HIS A 74 4.03 8.90 11.87
C HIS A 74 4.53 7.60 11.26
N ALA A 75 4.11 7.29 10.03
CA ALA A 75 4.55 6.12 9.28
C ALA A 75 6.08 6.04 9.16
N PHE A 76 6.75 7.15 8.87
CA PHE A 76 8.22 7.18 8.72
C PHE A 76 8.96 7.09 10.07
N LEU A 77 8.37 7.55 11.17
CA LEU A 77 8.90 7.37 12.51
C LEU A 77 8.86 5.91 12.97
N LEU A 78 7.91 5.10 12.47
CA LEU A 78 7.84 3.66 12.76
C LEU A 78 8.90 2.85 11.99
N GLU A 79 9.39 3.33 10.84
CA GLU A 79 10.33 2.56 10.00
C GLU A 79 11.65 2.16 10.70
N PRO A 80 12.28 2.99 11.57
CA PRO A 80 13.53 2.65 12.24
C PRO A 80 13.37 1.79 13.50
N VAL A 81 12.17 1.52 13.97
CA VAL A 81 11.92 0.72 15.19
C VAL A 81 12.56 -0.66 15.03
N ARG A 82 13.40 -1.05 16.00
CA ARG A 82 14.23 -2.26 15.89
C ARG A 82 13.63 -3.48 16.55
N ASP A 83 12.85 -3.29 17.61
CA ASP A 83 12.15 -4.38 18.28
C ASP A 83 10.91 -4.78 17.48
N TYR A 84 10.81 -6.06 17.11
CA TYR A 84 9.71 -6.56 16.28
C TYR A 84 8.36 -6.43 16.97
N GLY A 85 8.29 -6.74 18.26
CA GLY A 85 7.04 -6.69 19.03
C GLY A 85 6.50 -5.26 19.09
N THR A 86 7.37 -4.30 19.41
CA THR A 86 7.04 -2.87 19.42
C THR A 86 6.63 -2.38 18.01
N ALA A 87 7.41 -2.72 16.98
CA ALA A 87 7.11 -2.31 15.62
C ALA A 87 5.76 -2.85 15.14
N LEU A 88 5.42 -4.10 15.49
CA LEU A 88 4.14 -4.70 15.16
C LEU A 88 2.99 -4.03 15.91
N ALA A 89 3.12 -3.85 17.21
CA ALA A 89 2.09 -3.22 18.04
C ALA A 89 1.79 -1.80 17.60
N GLU A 90 2.82 -0.99 17.33
CA GLU A 90 2.65 0.38 16.85
C GLU A 90 2.07 0.42 15.42
N THR A 91 2.47 -0.49 14.54
CA THR A 91 1.84 -0.63 13.22
C THR A 91 0.35 -0.96 13.35
N GLU A 92 -0.02 -1.92 14.19
CA GLU A 92 -1.42 -2.31 14.40
C GLU A 92 -2.24 -1.20 15.06
N ARG A 93 -1.64 -0.39 15.91
CA ARG A 93 -2.27 0.79 16.52
C ARG A 93 -2.51 1.90 15.50
N PHE A 94 -1.58 2.08 14.53
CA PHE A 94 -1.66 3.13 13.51
C PHE A 94 -2.55 2.76 12.32
N LEU A 95 -2.55 1.52 11.86
CA LEU A 95 -3.29 1.08 10.66
C LEU A 95 -4.77 1.49 10.62
N PRO A 96 -5.54 1.50 11.72
CA PRO A 96 -6.92 1.96 11.73
C PRO A 96 -7.13 3.42 11.29
N TYR A 97 -6.10 4.23 11.34
CA TYR A 97 -6.12 5.66 11.01
C TYR A 97 -5.51 5.97 9.64
N VAL A 98 -4.98 4.96 8.95
CA VAL A 98 -4.51 5.11 7.57
C VAL A 98 -5.72 5.20 6.64
N ASP A 99 -5.86 6.34 5.96
CA ASP A 99 -7.03 6.70 5.17
C ASP A 99 -6.72 6.93 3.68
N ASN A 100 -5.46 6.69 3.27
CA ASN A 100 -5.03 6.89 1.90
C ASN A 100 -3.92 5.93 1.47
N TRP A 101 -3.82 5.71 0.15
CA TRP A 101 -2.84 4.80 -0.44
C TRP A 101 -1.40 5.29 -0.28
N ALA A 102 -1.17 6.61 -0.28
CA ALA A 102 0.18 7.17 -0.26
C ALA A 102 0.88 6.89 1.08
N VAL A 103 0.19 7.02 2.21
CA VAL A 103 0.70 6.61 3.52
C VAL A 103 0.81 5.09 3.57
N CYS A 104 -0.26 4.36 3.22
CA CYS A 104 -0.33 2.90 3.29
C CYS A 104 0.85 2.20 2.59
N ASP A 105 1.18 2.62 1.36
CA ASP A 105 2.20 1.96 0.54
C ASP A 105 3.62 2.39 0.86
N SER A 106 3.78 3.55 1.53
CA SER A 106 5.07 4.19 1.70
C SER A 106 5.86 3.71 2.91
N PHE A 107 5.23 3.04 3.88
CA PHE A 107 5.91 2.64 5.10
C PHE A 107 5.98 1.13 5.29
N SER A 108 7.04 0.71 5.96
CA SER A 108 7.18 -0.65 6.51
C SER A 108 8.34 -0.63 7.50
N PRO A 109 8.13 -0.98 8.78
CA PRO A 109 9.21 -1.14 9.74
C PRO A 109 10.29 -2.07 9.20
N LYS A 110 11.55 -1.63 9.22
CA LYS A 110 12.66 -2.37 8.62
C LYS A 110 12.86 -3.74 9.25
N VAL A 111 12.55 -3.86 10.54
CA VAL A 111 12.65 -5.11 11.31
C VAL A 111 11.76 -6.23 10.75
N PHE A 112 10.68 -5.91 10.04
CA PHE A 112 9.79 -6.90 9.41
C PHE A 112 10.53 -7.78 8.39
N ALA A 113 11.56 -7.25 7.72
CA ALA A 113 12.38 -8.03 6.79
C ALA A 113 13.12 -9.20 7.46
N GLN A 114 13.40 -9.09 8.77
CA GLN A 114 14.14 -10.08 9.55
C GLN A 114 13.20 -11.09 10.25
N HIS A 115 11.90 -10.77 10.36
CA HIS A 115 10.89 -11.55 11.07
C HIS A 115 9.77 -12.03 10.15
N LYS A 116 10.14 -12.52 8.95
CA LYS A 116 9.16 -12.90 7.92
C LYS A 116 8.22 -14.03 8.36
N LEU A 117 8.66 -14.97 9.19
CA LEU A 117 7.79 -16.07 9.63
C LEU A 117 6.72 -15.56 10.62
N GLU A 118 7.12 -14.75 11.58
CA GLU A 118 6.22 -14.18 12.59
C GLU A 118 5.23 -13.19 11.95
N LEU A 119 5.68 -12.41 10.96
CA LEU A 119 4.88 -11.43 10.27
C LEU A 119 3.70 -12.04 9.49
N LEU A 120 3.79 -13.29 9.05
CA LEU A 120 2.69 -13.97 8.34
C LEU A 120 1.39 -14.03 9.16
N ALA A 121 1.49 -14.23 10.48
CA ALA A 121 0.31 -14.25 11.34
C ALA A 121 -0.40 -12.88 11.38
N ALA A 122 0.37 -11.80 11.42
CA ALA A 122 -0.17 -10.44 11.35
C ALA A 122 -0.78 -10.15 9.98
N ILE A 123 -0.09 -10.51 8.90
CA ILE A 123 -0.61 -10.36 7.53
C ILE A 123 -1.96 -11.06 7.38
N ARG A 124 -2.12 -12.29 7.87
CA ARG A 124 -3.41 -13.00 7.79
C ARG A 124 -4.52 -12.26 8.52
N ARG A 125 -4.24 -11.68 9.69
CA ARG A 125 -5.22 -10.83 10.39
C ARG A 125 -5.58 -9.59 9.57
N TRP A 126 -4.59 -8.91 9.01
CA TRP A 126 -4.81 -7.71 8.21
C TRP A 126 -5.62 -7.98 6.93
N LEU A 127 -5.39 -9.12 6.27
CA LEU A 127 -6.19 -9.54 5.10
C LEU A 127 -7.65 -9.81 5.44
N GLY A 128 -7.98 -10.18 6.67
CA GLY A 128 -9.35 -10.40 7.17
C GLY A 128 -9.99 -9.16 7.79
N SER A 129 -9.36 -7.99 7.74
CA SER A 129 -9.89 -6.74 8.29
C SER A 129 -11.06 -6.21 7.45
N ASP A 130 -11.94 -5.45 8.08
CA ASP A 130 -12.99 -4.66 7.44
C ASP A 130 -12.52 -3.28 6.93
N ARG A 131 -11.26 -2.91 7.23
CA ARG A 131 -10.66 -1.61 6.89
C ARG A 131 -9.87 -1.70 5.59
N THR A 132 -10.25 -0.89 4.60
CA THR A 132 -9.63 -0.80 3.27
C THR A 132 -8.10 -0.79 3.31
N TYR A 133 -7.52 0.14 4.06
CA TYR A 133 -6.06 0.32 4.05
C TYR A 133 -5.32 -0.68 4.93
N THR A 134 -5.95 -1.29 5.93
CA THR A 134 -5.38 -2.43 6.66
C THR A 134 -5.27 -3.65 5.75
N VAL A 135 -6.31 -3.96 4.98
CA VAL A 135 -6.28 -5.05 3.97
C VAL A 135 -5.24 -4.74 2.90
N ARG A 136 -5.24 -3.51 2.37
CA ARG A 136 -4.26 -3.06 1.38
C ARG A 136 -2.83 -3.21 1.89
N TYR A 137 -2.57 -2.83 3.13
CA TYR A 137 -1.27 -2.97 3.78
C TYR A 137 -0.84 -4.44 3.87
N GLY A 138 -1.74 -5.34 4.29
CA GLY A 138 -1.48 -6.78 4.33
C GLY A 138 -1.05 -7.34 2.98
N ILE A 139 -1.75 -7.00 1.89
CA ILE A 139 -1.39 -7.40 0.53
C ILE A 139 -0.04 -6.76 0.13
N GLY A 140 0.18 -5.50 0.49
CA GLY A 140 1.44 -4.79 0.28
C GLY A 140 2.63 -5.47 0.95
N MET A 141 2.46 -5.99 2.17
CA MET A 141 3.50 -6.75 2.88
C MET A 141 3.79 -8.08 2.20
N LEU A 142 2.76 -8.82 1.71
CA LEU A 142 2.98 -10.00 0.87
C LEU A 142 3.80 -9.66 -0.38
N MET A 143 3.47 -8.55 -1.05
CA MET A 143 4.18 -8.12 -2.25
C MET A 143 5.64 -7.76 -1.96
N ARG A 144 5.90 -7.11 -0.82
CA ARG A 144 7.22 -6.60 -0.44
C ARG A 144 8.18 -7.69 0.00
N TYR A 145 7.72 -8.66 0.77
CA TYR A 145 8.59 -9.59 1.47
C TYR A 145 8.49 -11.06 1.02
N TYR A 146 7.43 -11.43 0.25
CA TYR A 146 7.13 -12.85 -0.01
C TYR A 146 6.97 -13.17 -1.51
N LEU A 147 7.51 -12.33 -2.39
CA LEU A 147 7.59 -12.64 -3.83
C LEU A 147 9.00 -12.99 -4.31
N ASP A 148 9.99 -13.00 -3.42
CA ASP A 148 11.37 -13.43 -3.68
C ASP A 148 11.66 -14.75 -2.93
N ASP A 149 12.78 -14.86 -2.22
CA ASP A 149 13.25 -16.10 -1.56
C ASP A 149 12.25 -16.72 -0.58
N ALA A 150 11.40 -15.90 0.05
CA ALA A 150 10.36 -16.37 0.98
C ALA A 150 9.04 -16.74 0.28
N PHE A 151 9.02 -16.81 -1.06
CA PHE A 151 7.81 -17.09 -1.81
C PHE A 151 7.27 -18.51 -1.54
N ARG A 152 5.93 -18.58 -1.38
CA ARG A 152 5.16 -19.83 -1.41
C ARG A 152 3.89 -19.62 -2.23
N PRO A 153 3.46 -20.61 -3.06
CA PRO A 153 2.25 -20.49 -3.89
C PRO A 153 0.98 -20.19 -3.11
N GLU A 154 0.90 -20.59 -1.84
CA GLU A 154 -0.24 -20.31 -0.95
C GLU A 154 -0.50 -18.82 -0.73
N TYR A 155 0.52 -17.97 -0.81
CA TYR A 155 0.34 -16.51 -0.63
C TYR A 155 -0.44 -15.87 -1.77
N LEU A 156 -0.39 -16.46 -2.98
CA LEU A 156 -1.26 -16.06 -4.08
C LEU A 156 -2.73 -16.34 -3.74
N ALA A 157 -3.00 -17.50 -3.13
CA ALA A 157 -4.34 -17.87 -2.71
C ALA A 157 -4.86 -16.92 -1.60
N TRP A 158 -4.02 -16.49 -0.66
CA TRP A 158 -4.42 -15.53 0.37
C TRP A 158 -4.86 -14.19 -0.23
N ALA A 159 -4.07 -13.65 -1.16
CA ALA A 159 -4.43 -12.39 -1.83
C ALA A 159 -5.66 -12.55 -2.74
N ALA A 160 -5.84 -13.71 -3.37
CA ALA A 160 -7.01 -13.99 -4.20
C ALA A 160 -8.29 -14.13 -3.37
N ALA A 161 -8.20 -14.70 -2.16
CA ALA A 161 -9.32 -14.90 -1.25
C ALA A 161 -9.87 -13.59 -0.63
N VAL A 162 -9.14 -12.47 -0.75
CA VAL A 162 -9.65 -11.16 -0.33
C VAL A 162 -10.79 -10.74 -1.27
N HIS A 163 -12.00 -10.62 -0.74
CA HIS A 163 -13.17 -10.11 -1.45
C HIS A 163 -13.45 -8.68 -0.98
N SER A 164 -13.54 -7.74 -1.93
CA SER A 164 -13.81 -6.33 -1.62
C SER A 164 -14.43 -5.63 -2.83
N GLU A 165 -15.38 -4.73 -2.58
CA GLU A 165 -15.88 -3.79 -3.58
C GLU A 165 -15.02 -2.52 -3.66
N ASP A 166 -14.07 -2.34 -2.73
CA ASP A 166 -13.23 -1.17 -2.66
C ASP A 166 -12.17 -1.17 -3.77
N TYR A 167 -12.10 -0.04 -4.47
CA TYR A 167 -11.14 0.18 -5.55
C TYR A 167 -9.70 0.02 -5.11
N TYR A 168 -9.34 0.55 -3.92
CA TYR A 168 -7.96 0.57 -3.44
C TYR A 168 -7.48 -0.80 -2.98
N VAL A 169 -8.36 -1.64 -2.44
CA VAL A 169 -8.06 -3.04 -2.13
C VAL A 169 -7.85 -3.82 -3.43
N ASN A 170 -8.79 -3.73 -4.38
CA ASN A 170 -8.72 -4.46 -5.63
C ASN A 170 -7.54 -4.02 -6.51
N MET A 171 -7.17 -2.73 -6.48
CA MET A 171 -5.98 -2.22 -7.15
C MET A 171 -4.69 -2.83 -6.57
N MET A 172 -4.60 -2.98 -5.24
CA MET A 172 -3.43 -3.62 -4.63
C MET A 172 -3.38 -5.11 -4.95
N ARG A 173 -4.53 -5.82 -4.97
CA ARG A 173 -4.60 -7.22 -5.44
C ARG A 173 -4.06 -7.35 -6.87
N ALA A 174 -4.52 -6.49 -7.77
CA ALA A 174 -4.06 -6.48 -9.15
C ALA A 174 -2.55 -6.17 -9.27
N TRP A 175 -2.05 -5.24 -8.47
CA TRP A 175 -0.62 -4.92 -8.44
C TRP A 175 0.22 -6.06 -7.88
N TYR A 176 -0.25 -6.73 -6.83
CA TYR A 176 0.38 -7.92 -6.28
C TYR A 176 0.52 -9.04 -7.33
N PHE A 177 -0.57 -9.39 -8.04
CA PHE A 177 -0.54 -10.41 -9.08
C PHE A 177 0.33 -10.01 -10.28
N ALA A 178 0.32 -8.75 -10.68
CA ALA A 178 1.20 -8.25 -11.73
C ALA A 178 2.69 -8.34 -11.34
N THR A 179 3.01 -8.07 -10.08
CA THR A 179 4.36 -8.22 -9.54
C THR A 179 4.74 -9.71 -9.42
N ALA A 180 3.79 -10.56 -9.02
CA ALA A 180 3.98 -12.01 -8.98
C ALA A 180 4.23 -12.59 -10.37
N LEU A 181 3.55 -12.12 -11.42
CA LEU A 181 3.84 -12.52 -12.81
C LEU A 181 5.28 -12.19 -13.22
N ALA A 182 5.83 -11.09 -12.75
CA ALA A 182 7.21 -10.71 -13.05
C ALA A 182 8.27 -11.51 -12.27
N LYS A 183 7.95 -11.95 -11.04
CA LYS A 183 8.91 -12.60 -10.13
C LYS A 183 8.71 -14.12 -10.05
N GLN A 184 7.47 -14.58 -10.12
CA GLN A 184 7.04 -15.96 -9.89
C GLN A 184 6.07 -16.40 -11.01
N SER A 185 6.47 -16.21 -12.27
CA SER A 185 5.61 -16.38 -13.45
C SER A 185 4.93 -17.76 -13.49
N ALA A 186 5.68 -18.83 -13.23
CA ALA A 186 5.14 -20.20 -13.27
C ALA A 186 3.99 -20.43 -12.27
N ALA A 187 4.07 -19.83 -11.09
CA ALA A 187 3.04 -19.94 -10.06
C ALA A 187 1.87 -18.97 -10.26
N ALA A 188 2.15 -17.77 -10.82
CA ALA A 188 1.14 -16.72 -10.97
C ALA A 188 0.33 -16.85 -12.26
N LEU A 189 0.89 -17.34 -13.36
CA LEU A 189 0.22 -17.44 -14.65
C LEU A 189 -1.06 -18.29 -14.62
N PRO A 190 -1.13 -19.43 -13.91
CA PRO A 190 -2.37 -20.23 -13.79
C PRO A 190 -3.57 -19.44 -13.24
N TRP A 191 -3.34 -18.41 -12.39
CA TRP A 191 -4.42 -17.57 -11.88
C TRP A 191 -5.14 -16.78 -12.99
N LEU A 192 -4.45 -16.49 -14.08
CA LEU A 192 -5.03 -15.83 -15.26
C LEU A 192 -5.53 -16.85 -16.28
N THR A 193 -4.75 -17.88 -16.64
CA THR A 193 -5.16 -18.84 -17.66
C THR A 193 -6.41 -19.63 -17.27
N GLU A 194 -6.56 -19.90 -15.97
CA GLU A 194 -7.71 -20.62 -15.41
C GLU A 194 -8.80 -19.66 -14.88
N LYS A 195 -8.62 -18.33 -15.04
CA LYS A 195 -9.59 -17.29 -14.64
C LYS A 195 -10.00 -17.37 -13.16
N ARG A 196 -9.04 -17.61 -12.27
CA ARG A 196 -9.28 -17.79 -10.83
C ARG A 196 -9.51 -16.47 -10.07
N LEU A 197 -9.31 -15.31 -10.71
CA LEU A 197 -9.56 -13.97 -10.16
C LEU A 197 -10.92 -13.44 -10.66
N ASP A 198 -11.53 -12.55 -9.89
CA ASP A 198 -12.67 -11.78 -10.40
C ASP A 198 -12.28 -10.98 -11.66
N VAL A 199 -13.26 -10.68 -12.52
CA VAL A 199 -13.03 -10.10 -13.86
C VAL A 199 -12.26 -8.78 -13.78
N TRP A 200 -12.58 -7.93 -12.79
CA TRP A 200 -11.92 -6.65 -12.65
C TRP A 200 -10.45 -6.80 -12.27
N THR A 201 -10.18 -7.56 -11.21
CA THR A 201 -8.80 -7.85 -10.75
C THR A 201 -7.99 -8.55 -11.82
N HIS A 202 -8.57 -9.54 -12.53
CA HIS A 202 -7.95 -10.23 -13.65
C HIS A 202 -7.47 -9.26 -14.73
N ASN A 203 -8.39 -8.44 -15.25
CA ASN A 203 -8.07 -7.50 -16.33
C ASN A 203 -7.12 -6.39 -15.88
N LYS A 204 -7.24 -5.93 -14.64
CA LYS A 204 -6.36 -4.92 -14.05
C LYS A 204 -4.95 -5.48 -13.81
N THR A 205 -4.82 -6.74 -13.41
CA THR A 205 -3.54 -7.46 -13.31
C THR A 205 -2.83 -7.48 -14.66
N ILE A 206 -3.53 -7.85 -15.73
CA ILE A 206 -2.97 -7.86 -17.09
C ILE A 206 -2.52 -6.44 -17.49
N GLN A 207 -3.35 -5.43 -17.22
CA GLN A 207 -2.99 -4.04 -17.49
C GLN A 207 -1.69 -3.65 -16.80
N LYS A 208 -1.57 -3.90 -15.48
CA LYS A 208 -0.38 -3.56 -14.69
C LYS A 208 0.85 -4.37 -15.10
N ALA A 209 0.69 -5.64 -15.46
CA ALA A 209 1.79 -6.47 -15.97
C ALA A 209 2.32 -5.94 -17.31
N VAL A 210 1.43 -5.52 -18.21
CA VAL A 210 1.80 -4.95 -19.52
C VAL A 210 2.51 -3.58 -19.38
N GLU A 211 2.18 -2.80 -18.36
CA GLU A 211 2.87 -1.54 -18.03
C GLU A 211 4.28 -1.77 -17.46
N SER A 212 4.55 -2.95 -16.90
CA SER A 212 5.83 -3.26 -16.24
C SER A 212 6.98 -3.45 -17.23
N TYR A 213 8.13 -2.86 -16.93
CA TYR A 213 9.38 -3.11 -17.67
C TYR A 213 10.01 -4.49 -17.38
N ARG A 214 9.52 -5.20 -16.34
CA ARG A 214 10.03 -6.52 -15.94
C ARG A 214 9.41 -7.67 -16.72
N ILE A 215 8.40 -7.42 -17.54
CA ILE A 215 7.69 -8.39 -18.38
C ILE A 215 8.16 -8.21 -19.82
N SER A 216 8.56 -9.31 -20.49
CA SER A 216 9.03 -9.25 -21.88
C SER A 216 7.90 -8.86 -22.87
N PRO A 217 8.25 -8.36 -24.07
CA PRO A 217 7.25 -8.05 -25.09
C PRO A 217 6.39 -9.26 -25.47
N GLU A 218 6.96 -10.44 -25.57
CA GLU A 218 6.28 -11.70 -25.90
C GLU A 218 5.30 -12.09 -24.80
N GLN A 219 5.73 -12.02 -23.54
CA GLN A 219 4.86 -12.24 -22.38
C GLN A 219 3.71 -11.23 -22.33
N LYS A 220 3.99 -9.94 -22.62
CA LYS A 220 2.94 -8.91 -22.70
C LYS A 220 1.89 -9.22 -23.76
N GLN A 221 2.31 -9.74 -24.91
CA GLN A 221 1.40 -10.15 -25.97
C GLN A 221 0.53 -11.33 -25.53
N ALA A 222 1.12 -12.36 -24.93
CA ALA A 222 0.40 -13.49 -24.40
C ALA A 222 -0.62 -13.08 -23.31
N LEU A 223 -0.21 -12.21 -22.38
CA LEU A 223 -1.10 -11.70 -21.33
C LEU A 223 -2.28 -10.91 -21.90
N ARG A 224 -2.08 -10.09 -22.93
CA ARG A 224 -3.19 -9.36 -23.60
C ARG A 224 -4.25 -10.30 -24.15
N ALA A 225 -3.86 -11.46 -24.66
CA ALA A 225 -4.79 -12.47 -25.19
C ALA A 225 -5.67 -13.12 -24.09
N LEU A 226 -5.24 -13.09 -22.82
CA LEU A 226 -5.99 -13.62 -21.67
C LEU A 226 -7.07 -12.66 -21.13
N ARG A 227 -7.19 -11.44 -21.66
CA ARG A 227 -8.20 -10.48 -21.17
C ARG A 227 -9.62 -11.03 -21.33
N ILE A 228 -10.40 -10.90 -20.26
CA ILE A 228 -11.82 -11.26 -20.25
C ILE A 228 -12.60 -10.08 -20.81
N ARG A 229 -13.36 -10.31 -21.89
CA ARG A 229 -14.26 -9.29 -22.46
C ARG A 229 -15.48 -9.13 -21.55
N SER A 230 -15.74 -7.92 -21.09
CA SER A 230 -17.00 -7.61 -20.36
C SER A 230 -18.17 -7.68 -21.32
N GLN A 231 -19.20 -8.45 -21.03
CA GLN A 231 -20.40 -8.56 -21.86
C GLN A 231 -21.19 -7.23 -21.97
N LYS A 232 -21.03 -6.30 -21.01
CA LYS A 232 -21.70 -4.99 -21.05
C LYS A 232 -21.35 -4.10 -22.26
N LEU A 233 -20.22 -4.31 -22.93
CA LEU A 233 -19.84 -3.53 -24.12
C LEU A 233 -20.42 -4.06 -25.43
N CYS A 234 -21.07 -5.23 -25.44
CA CYS A 234 -21.71 -5.79 -26.63
C CYS A 234 -23.16 -5.32 -26.80
N GLU A 235 -23.84 -4.90 -25.73
CA GLU A 235 -25.25 -4.43 -25.83
C GLU A 235 -25.33 -2.97 -26.30
N GLU A 236 -24.39 -2.11 -25.94
CA GLU A 236 -24.38 -0.69 -26.36
C GLU A 236 -23.94 -0.47 -27.82
N ARG A 237 -23.42 -1.50 -28.52
CA ARG A 237 -23.09 -1.43 -29.95
C ARG A 237 -24.15 -2.06 -30.87
N ARG A 238 -25.30 -2.44 -30.33
CA ARG A 238 -26.42 -3.02 -31.09
C ARG A 238 -27.68 -2.13 -31.14
N VAL A 239 -27.54 -0.85 -30.78
CA VAL A 239 -28.58 0.15 -30.97
C VAL A 239 -28.13 1.18 -31.99
#